data_3c7b7229f675169a4f77402429a41361
#
_entry.id   3c7b7229f675169a4f77402429a41361
#
_cell.length_a   1.000
_cell.length_b   1.000
_cell.length_c   1.000
_cell.angle_alpha   90.00
_cell.angle_beta   90.00
_cell.angle_gamma   90.00
#
_symmetry.space_group_name_H-M   'P 1'
#
loop_
_entity.id
_entity.type
_entity.pdbx_description
1 polymer ?
#
loop_
_entity_poly.entity_id
_entity_poly.type
_entity_poly.pdbx_seq_one_letter_code
_entity_poly.pdbx_strand_id
1 'polypeptide(L)'
;MKKSKLFISAFFCGAALFAETPVSSKTVPLTPEWRKTENSTFFIKRTAAHGGTASLNTEAAVKPRTFYRIDWDARGNITANGGQASYMIKTGTTVFPGFEVSKEWNHYQNYIYSGDSSSAAFNVYLTKNQEQSLELRNIKFTELNLADYEKGFSMDFEKDNTIPAFWVRSWGQKKFAATVEKSDFINGDKSMKLVSDGAVETSISSYVFPMIPKAKYKVSFWAKGSANGGVLFVFSAYNNRLSGNHAPNNLIRKDCSVEKEWKEFSFEFTYPADLVKYPAAAIPMANIAFFTKVPEVWFDDFKVELVK
;
A
#
# COMPACT_ATOMS: atom_id res chain seq x y z
N MET A 1 5.02 -46.38 23.83
CA MET A 1 5.37 -44.95 24.02
C MET A 1 6.54 -44.60 23.09
N LYS A 2 6.27 -44.00 21.95
CA LYS A 2 7.34 -43.51 21.04
C LYS A 2 7.43 -42.00 21.23
N LYS A 3 8.60 -41.55 21.73
CA LYS A 3 8.92 -40.14 21.89
C LYS A 3 9.26 -39.56 20.51
N SER A 4 8.42 -38.68 20.01
CA SER A 4 8.68 -37.88 18.82
C SER A 4 9.67 -36.77 19.18
N LYS A 5 10.85 -36.79 18.58
CA LYS A 5 11.85 -35.72 18.72
C LYS A 5 11.47 -34.58 17.79
N LEU A 6 11.11 -33.45 18.39
CA LEU A 6 10.93 -32.19 17.69
C LEU A 6 12.30 -31.66 17.29
N PHE A 7 12.61 -31.63 15.99
CA PHE A 7 13.77 -30.95 15.46
C PHE A 7 13.47 -29.45 15.38
N ILE A 8 13.98 -28.70 16.34
CA ILE A 8 14.05 -27.24 16.25
C ILE A 8 15.32 -26.94 15.45
N SER A 9 15.15 -26.57 14.20
CA SER A 9 16.25 -26.05 13.38
C SER A 9 16.52 -24.61 13.83
N ALA A 10 17.61 -24.43 14.58
CA ALA A 10 18.11 -23.11 14.93
C ALA A 10 18.71 -22.47 13.68
N PHE A 11 18.02 -21.52 13.08
CA PHE A 11 18.59 -20.64 12.08
C PHE A 11 19.46 -19.59 12.78
N PHE A 12 20.74 -19.62 12.48
CA PHE A 12 21.72 -18.64 12.91
C PHE A 12 21.31 -17.24 12.42
N CYS A 13 21.13 -16.34 13.37
CA CYS A 13 20.90 -14.92 13.14
C CYS A 13 22.25 -14.26 12.79
N GLY A 14 22.58 -14.20 11.50
CA GLY A 14 23.60 -13.29 11.01
C GLY A 14 22.97 -11.91 10.86
N ALA A 15 23.54 -10.88 11.49
CA ALA A 15 23.17 -9.50 11.26
C ALA A 15 23.42 -9.14 9.79
N ALA A 16 22.39 -9.32 8.95
CA ALA A 16 22.44 -8.89 7.56
C ALA A 16 22.25 -7.38 7.54
N LEU A 17 23.31 -6.65 7.24
CA LEU A 17 23.21 -5.29 6.72
C LEU A 17 22.15 -5.30 5.63
N PHE A 18 21.16 -4.39 5.73
CA PHE A 18 20.10 -4.25 4.74
C PHE A 18 20.73 -4.03 3.36
N ALA A 19 20.80 -5.07 2.55
CA ALA A 19 21.31 -4.93 1.20
C ALA A 19 20.24 -4.24 0.37
N GLU A 20 20.50 -2.98 0.01
CA GLU A 20 19.70 -2.28 -0.98
C GLU A 20 19.87 -3.00 -2.32
N THR A 21 18.77 -3.46 -2.89
CA THR A 21 18.82 -4.06 -4.21
C THR A 21 18.85 -2.94 -5.24
N PRO A 22 19.92 -2.84 -6.05
CA PRO A 22 19.98 -1.80 -7.07
C PRO A 22 18.86 -2.01 -8.09
N VAL A 23 18.13 -0.94 -8.37
CA VAL A 23 17.09 -0.92 -9.40
C VAL A 23 17.76 -0.59 -10.73
N SER A 24 17.72 -1.54 -11.66
CA SER A 24 18.13 -1.28 -13.04
C SER A 24 16.92 -0.82 -13.86
N SER A 25 17.10 0.22 -14.66
CA SER A 25 16.10 0.66 -15.63
C SER A 25 16.51 0.17 -17.01
N LYS A 26 15.73 -0.73 -17.62
CA LYS A 26 15.83 -0.98 -19.05
C LYS A 26 15.04 0.11 -19.78
N THR A 27 15.72 1.00 -20.44
CA THR A 27 15.10 1.95 -21.37
C THR A 27 14.65 1.17 -22.60
N VAL A 28 13.38 0.81 -22.66
CA VAL A 28 12.75 0.59 -23.96
C VAL A 28 12.52 1.99 -24.52
N PRO A 29 12.98 2.32 -25.73
CA PRO A 29 12.72 3.63 -26.33
C PRO A 29 11.23 3.75 -26.66
N LEU A 30 10.48 4.19 -25.67
CA LEU A 30 9.04 4.37 -25.74
C LEU A 30 8.76 5.86 -25.80
N THR A 31 8.75 6.41 -26.95
CA THR A 31 8.42 7.81 -27.23
C THR A 31 9.46 8.84 -26.74
N PRO A 32 9.66 9.95 -27.45
CA PRO A 32 10.63 11.01 -27.11
C PRO A 32 10.34 11.76 -25.80
N GLU A 33 9.31 11.37 -25.08
CA GLU A 33 8.79 12.05 -23.90
C GLU A 33 9.26 11.45 -22.57
N TRP A 34 9.96 10.31 -22.63
CA TRP A 34 10.51 9.66 -21.48
C TRP A 34 12.00 9.95 -21.36
N ARG A 35 12.45 10.44 -20.21
CA ARG A 35 13.87 10.68 -19.95
C ARG A 35 14.23 10.46 -18.48
N LYS A 36 15.47 10.02 -18.25
CA LYS A 36 16.13 10.07 -16.95
C LYS A 36 16.86 11.42 -16.86
N THR A 37 16.65 12.15 -15.77
CA THR A 37 17.38 13.38 -15.49
C THR A 37 18.70 13.06 -14.79
N GLU A 38 19.64 14.01 -14.74
CA GLU A 38 20.94 13.87 -14.07
C GLU A 38 20.84 13.46 -12.60
N ASN A 39 19.75 13.83 -11.92
CA ASN A 39 19.49 13.51 -10.51
C ASN A 39 18.76 12.15 -10.29
N SER A 40 18.89 11.21 -11.20
CA SER A 40 18.21 9.91 -11.14
C SER A 40 16.67 10.01 -11.02
N THR A 41 16.09 11.13 -11.44
CA THR A 41 14.65 11.31 -11.53
C THR A 41 14.18 10.84 -12.90
N PHE A 42 13.14 10.04 -12.92
CA PHE A 42 12.46 9.62 -14.15
C PHE A 42 11.32 10.58 -14.44
N PHE A 43 11.27 11.10 -15.63
CA PHE A 43 10.19 11.97 -16.08
C PHE A 43 9.41 11.28 -17.19
N ILE A 44 8.09 11.20 -17.04
CA ILE A 44 7.17 10.68 -18.05
C ILE A 44 6.18 11.78 -18.39
N LYS A 45 6.08 12.12 -19.67
CA LYS A 45 5.05 13.04 -20.17
C LYS A 45 4.20 12.34 -21.22
N ARG A 46 2.92 12.58 -21.18
CA ARG A 46 1.98 12.17 -22.21
C ARG A 46 1.16 13.35 -22.66
N THR A 47 0.94 13.47 -23.95
CA THR A 47 0.06 14.49 -24.55
C THR A 47 -1.18 13.84 -25.16
N ALA A 48 -2.19 14.64 -25.47
CA ALA A 48 -3.41 14.18 -26.12
C ALA A 48 -3.18 13.60 -27.52
N ALA A 49 -2.09 14.01 -28.19
CA ALA A 49 -1.74 13.58 -29.55
C ALA A 49 -1.13 12.18 -29.63
N HIS A 50 -0.71 11.60 -28.48
CA HIS A 50 -0.06 10.30 -28.45
C HIS A 50 -1.06 9.16 -28.37
N GLY A 51 -1.11 8.33 -29.39
CA GLY A 51 -1.76 7.00 -29.31
C GLY A 51 -0.95 6.06 -28.41
N GLY A 52 -1.61 5.26 -27.59
CA GLY A 52 -0.95 4.27 -26.74
C GLY A 52 -0.69 4.72 -25.30
N THR A 53 0.11 3.98 -24.57
CA THR A 53 0.43 4.15 -23.14
C THR A 53 1.88 4.63 -23.01
N ALA A 54 2.12 5.72 -22.26
CA ALA A 54 3.48 6.04 -21.82
C ALA A 54 3.82 5.22 -20.58
N SER A 55 4.97 4.57 -20.53
CA SER A 55 5.36 3.75 -19.40
C SER A 55 6.83 3.90 -19.02
N LEU A 56 7.11 3.79 -17.75
CA LEU A 56 8.44 3.55 -17.20
C LEU A 56 8.50 2.09 -16.74
N ASN A 57 9.50 1.36 -17.22
CA ASN A 57 9.76 0.00 -16.80
C ASN A 57 11.05 -0.03 -16.00
N THR A 58 11.00 -0.59 -14.80
CA THR A 58 12.18 -0.83 -13.97
C THR A 58 12.26 -2.31 -13.62
N GLU A 59 13.46 -2.80 -13.37
CA GLU A 59 13.69 -4.18 -12.98
C GLU A 59 14.69 -4.24 -11.84
N ALA A 60 14.45 -5.10 -10.87
CA ALA A 60 15.34 -5.37 -9.75
C ALA A 60 15.53 -6.88 -9.60
N ALA A 61 16.74 -7.31 -9.27
CA ALA A 61 16.97 -8.68 -8.83
C ALA A 61 16.35 -8.88 -7.44
N VAL A 62 15.66 -9.99 -7.24
CA VAL A 62 15.05 -10.37 -5.96
C VAL A 62 15.34 -11.82 -5.65
N LYS A 63 15.34 -12.18 -4.38
CA LYS A 63 15.42 -13.58 -3.94
C LYS A 63 14.03 -14.22 -4.08
N PRO A 64 13.93 -15.48 -4.52
CA PRO A 64 12.67 -16.21 -4.50
C PRO A 64 12.11 -16.34 -3.08
N ARG A 65 10.78 -16.44 -3.00
CA ARG A 65 9.99 -16.67 -1.76
C ARG A 65 10.28 -15.67 -0.64
N THR A 66 10.51 -14.42 -1.02
CA THR A 66 10.92 -13.35 -0.11
C THR A 66 9.98 -12.16 -0.23
N PHE A 67 9.70 -11.53 0.91
CA PHE A 67 8.96 -10.27 0.93
C PHE A 67 9.89 -9.09 0.73
N TYR A 68 9.40 -8.10 -0.01
CA TYR A 68 10.09 -6.84 -0.24
C TYR A 68 9.14 -5.68 0.06
N ARG A 69 9.69 -4.61 0.60
CA ARG A 69 9.07 -3.29 0.57
C ARG A 69 9.57 -2.55 -0.66
N ILE A 70 8.66 -1.97 -1.41
CA ILE A 70 8.97 -1.07 -2.52
C ILE A 70 8.68 0.34 -2.05
N ASP A 71 9.69 1.20 -2.11
CA ASP A 71 9.60 2.62 -1.85
C ASP A 71 9.80 3.40 -3.14
N TRP A 72 9.09 4.52 -3.30
CA TRP A 72 9.33 5.49 -4.38
C TRP A 72 8.79 6.86 -4.00
N ASP A 73 9.38 7.91 -4.55
CA ASP A 73 8.80 9.24 -4.49
C ASP A 73 8.18 9.58 -5.83
N ALA A 74 7.05 10.26 -5.81
CA ALA A 74 6.39 10.73 -7.02
C ALA A 74 5.73 12.10 -6.83
N ARG A 75 5.69 12.87 -7.95
CA ARG A 75 4.86 14.06 -8.11
C ARG A 75 4.43 14.18 -9.56
N GLY A 76 3.39 14.95 -9.84
CA GLY A 76 2.97 15.16 -11.21
C GLY A 76 1.64 15.86 -11.36
N ASN A 77 1.20 15.93 -12.62
CA ASN A 77 -0.10 16.42 -12.99
C ASN A 77 -0.83 15.31 -13.74
N ILE A 78 -1.66 14.57 -13.02
CA ILE A 78 -2.48 13.47 -13.56
C ILE A 78 -3.91 13.94 -13.59
N THR A 79 -4.46 14.12 -14.79
CA THR A 79 -5.86 14.53 -14.99
C THR A 79 -6.78 13.35 -15.31
N ALA A 80 -6.19 12.26 -15.80
CA ALA A 80 -6.91 11.02 -16.06
C ALA A 80 -7.26 10.27 -14.77
N ASN A 81 -8.27 9.42 -14.82
CA ASN A 81 -8.69 8.57 -13.70
C ASN A 81 -8.87 9.32 -12.37
N GLY A 82 -9.20 10.62 -12.41
CA GLY A 82 -9.37 11.43 -11.20
C GLY A 82 -8.08 11.70 -10.41
N GLY A 83 -6.92 11.73 -11.07
CA GLY A 83 -5.63 12.04 -10.46
C GLY A 83 -4.75 10.82 -10.17
N GLN A 84 -5.16 9.64 -10.58
CA GLN A 84 -4.44 8.40 -10.28
C GLN A 84 -3.50 7.97 -11.42
N ALA A 85 -2.24 7.73 -11.10
CA ALA A 85 -1.33 6.98 -11.95
C ALA A 85 -1.52 5.47 -11.74
N SER A 86 -1.42 4.71 -12.80
CA SER A 86 -1.43 3.24 -12.72
C SER A 86 -0.01 2.72 -12.64
N TYR A 87 0.21 1.72 -11.82
CA TYR A 87 1.46 0.97 -11.83
C TYR A 87 1.20 -0.53 -11.81
N MET A 88 2.21 -1.28 -12.15
CA MET A 88 2.21 -2.72 -12.12
C MET A 88 3.48 -3.20 -11.43
N ILE A 89 3.32 -4.06 -10.45
CA ILE A 89 4.44 -4.80 -9.89
C ILE A 89 4.34 -6.23 -10.41
N LYS A 90 5.39 -6.69 -11.04
CA LYS A 90 5.47 -8.03 -11.62
C LYS A 90 6.56 -8.83 -10.92
N THR A 91 6.16 -9.88 -10.22
CA THR A 91 7.05 -10.83 -9.52
C THR A 91 6.50 -12.24 -9.69
N GLY A 92 6.52 -12.80 -10.90
CA GLY A 92 5.78 -14.03 -11.15
C GLY A 92 4.26 -13.88 -11.06
N THR A 93 3.75 -13.09 -10.13
CA THR A 93 2.39 -12.58 -10.07
C THR A 93 2.36 -11.11 -10.48
N THR A 94 1.27 -10.66 -11.07
CA THR A 94 1.12 -9.26 -11.48
C THR A 94 0.06 -8.58 -10.62
N VAL A 95 0.44 -7.46 -10.01
CA VAL A 95 -0.46 -6.59 -9.23
C VAL A 95 -0.60 -5.28 -9.99
N PHE A 96 -1.83 -4.82 -10.19
CA PHE A 96 -2.15 -3.55 -10.86
C PHE A 96 -2.85 -2.60 -9.89
N PRO A 97 -2.16 -2.02 -8.93
CA PRO A 97 -2.74 -0.94 -8.16
C PRO A 97 -2.55 0.39 -8.88
N GLY A 98 -3.26 1.42 -8.40
CA GLY A 98 -2.98 2.80 -8.72
C GLY A 98 -2.39 3.52 -7.52
N PHE A 99 -1.81 4.68 -7.73
CA PHE A 99 -1.46 5.61 -6.66
C PHE A 99 -1.91 7.02 -7.02
N GLU A 100 -2.36 7.73 -6.02
CA GLU A 100 -2.80 9.11 -6.20
C GLU A 100 -1.57 10.00 -6.35
N VAL A 101 -1.66 11.02 -7.19
CA VAL A 101 -0.53 11.90 -7.51
C VAL A 101 -0.92 13.34 -7.25
N SER A 102 -0.05 14.08 -6.56
CA SER A 102 -0.15 15.52 -6.39
C SER A 102 0.99 16.27 -7.06
N LYS A 103 0.92 17.60 -7.08
CA LYS A 103 2.01 18.45 -7.59
C LYS A 103 3.24 18.44 -6.67
N GLU A 104 3.06 18.10 -5.42
CA GLU A 104 4.13 18.01 -4.42
C GLU A 104 4.74 16.60 -4.42
N TRP A 105 5.99 16.49 -4.05
CA TRP A 105 6.62 15.21 -3.82
C TRP A 105 5.96 14.49 -2.65
N ASN A 106 5.49 13.26 -2.88
CA ASN A 106 5.02 12.35 -1.85
C ASN A 106 5.87 11.09 -1.89
N HIS A 107 6.06 10.52 -0.72
CA HIS A 107 6.74 9.24 -0.54
C HIS A 107 5.71 8.12 -0.48
N TYR A 108 5.86 7.12 -1.32
CA TYR A 108 4.96 5.97 -1.42
C TYR A 108 5.70 4.70 -1.02
N GLN A 109 4.95 3.76 -0.46
CA GLN A 109 5.46 2.42 -0.18
C GLN A 109 4.40 1.37 -0.47
N ASN A 110 4.83 0.19 -0.87
CA ASN A 110 3.99 -1.00 -0.97
C ASN A 110 4.82 -2.24 -0.66
N TYR A 111 4.15 -3.35 -0.44
CA TYR A 111 4.80 -4.61 -0.15
C TYR A 111 4.48 -5.64 -1.22
N ILE A 112 5.44 -6.50 -1.51
CA ILE A 112 5.29 -7.59 -2.47
C ILE A 112 5.91 -8.88 -1.94
N TYR A 113 5.46 -9.97 -2.48
CA TYR A 113 6.09 -11.27 -2.32
C TYR A 113 6.62 -11.75 -3.66
N SER A 114 7.89 -12.14 -3.72
CA SER A 114 8.57 -12.52 -4.97
C SER A 114 8.06 -13.83 -5.57
N GLY A 115 7.41 -14.70 -4.80
CA GLY A 115 7.10 -16.05 -5.24
C GLY A 115 8.37 -16.80 -5.62
N ASP A 116 8.32 -17.56 -6.70
CA ASP A 116 9.51 -18.26 -7.23
C ASP A 116 10.34 -17.40 -8.21
N SER A 117 10.06 -16.09 -8.29
CA SER A 117 10.75 -15.18 -9.22
C SER A 117 12.08 -14.72 -8.66
N SER A 118 13.09 -14.63 -9.53
CA SER A 118 14.39 -14.03 -9.25
C SER A 118 14.50 -12.57 -9.70
N SER A 119 13.44 -12.02 -10.30
CA SER A 119 13.36 -10.62 -10.68
C SER A 119 11.99 -10.02 -10.32
N ALA A 120 11.99 -8.73 -10.06
CA ALA A 120 10.78 -7.93 -9.87
C ALA A 120 10.81 -6.72 -10.80
N ALA A 121 9.67 -6.39 -11.38
CA ALA A 121 9.51 -5.19 -12.19
C ALA A 121 8.49 -4.25 -11.54
N PHE A 122 8.85 -2.97 -11.43
CA PHE A 122 7.94 -1.90 -11.05
C PHE A 122 7.75 -1.00 -12.28
N ASN A 123 6.59 -1.09 -12.88
CA ASN A 123 6.26 -0.41 -14.12
C ASN A 123 5.15 0.61 -13.87
N VAL A 124 5.35 1.84 -14.32
CA VAL A 124 4.37 2.91 -14.13
C VAL A 124 3.82 3.32 -15.49
N TYR A 125 2.52 3.55 -15.54
CA TYR A 125 1.79 3.81 -16.78
C TYR A 125 0.99 5.10 -16.69
N LEU A 126 1.10 5.94 -17.73
CA LEU A 126 0.17 7.01 -18.03
C LEU A 126 -0.76 6.54 -19.16
N THR A 127 -2.00 6.26 -18.80
CA THR A 127 -3.04 5.79 -19.72
C THR A 127 -3.97 6.94 -20.09
N LYS A 128 -4.68 6.83 -21.20
CA LYS A 128 -5.62 7.82 -21.75
C LYS A 128 -4.97 9.04 -22.44
N ASN A 129 -5.68 9.51 -23.46
CA ASN A 129 -5.25 10.57 -24.38
C ASN A 129 -5.48 11.98 -23.77
N GLN A 130 -4.82 12.26 -22.66
CA GLN A 130 -4.87 13.54 -21.98
C GLN A 130 -3.45 13.99 -21.65
N GLU A 131 -3.25 15.28 -21.51
CA GLU A 131 -1.97 15.79 -21.08
C GLU A 131 -1.72 15.40 -19.60
N GLN A 132 -0.63 14.71 -19.38
CA GLN A 132 -0.25 14.20 -18.08
C GLN A 132 1.27 14.21 -17.95
N SER A 133 1.74 14.46 -16.74
CA SER A 133 3.16 14.34 -16.43
C SER A 133 3.35 13.68 -15.07
N LEU A 134 4.42 12.93 -14.94
CA LEU A 134 4.79 12.24 -13.71
C LEU A 134 6.32 12.26 -13.58
N GLU A 135 6.79 12.61 -12.41
CA GLU A 135 8.18 12.48 -12.00
C GLU A 135 8.27 11.42 -10.92
N LEU A 136 9.27 10.56 -11.02
CA LEU A 136 9.55 9.45 -10.11
C LEU A 136 11.03 9.47 -9.74
N ARG A 137 11.34 9.20 -8.48
CA ARG A 137 12.72 9.04 -7.99
C ARG A 137 12.76 8.07 -6.81
N ASN A 138 13.96 7.74 -6.36
CA ASN A 138 14.20 6.92 -5.16
C ASN A 138 13.47 5.57 -5.19
N ILE A 139 13.30 4.98 -6.38
CA ILE A 139 12.68 3.66 -6.51
C ILE A 139 13.62 2.63 -5.89
N LYS A 140 13.15 1.93 -4.86
CA LYS A 140 13.96 1.03 -4.06
C LYS A 140 13.18 -0.21 -3.67
N PHE A 141 13.82 -1.38 -3.77
CA PHE A 141 13.33 -2.63 -3.23
C PHE A 141 14.15 -2.99 -1.99
N THR A 142 13.50 -3.13 -0.86
CA THR A 142 14.15 -3.51 0.41
C THR A 142 13.66 -4.89 0.81
N GLU A 143 14.58 -5.84 0.94
CA GLU A 143 14.28 -7.17 1.47
C GLU A 143 13.83 -7.07 2.92
N LEU A 144 12.76 -7.78 3.27
CA LEU A 144 12.24 -7.85 4.63
C LEU A 144 12.68 -9.16 5.29
N ASN A 145 13.09 -9.06 6.53
CA ASN A 145 13.40 -10.20 7.39
C ASN A 145 12.28 -10.43 8.43
N LEU A 146 12.35 -11.52 9.18
CA LEU A 146 11.33 -11.85 10.17
C LEU A 146 11.15 -10.75 11.23
N ALA A 147 12.22 -10.09 11.65
CA ALA A 147 12.15 -9.02 12.63
C ALA A 147 11.37 -7.79 12.12
N ASP A 148 11.31 -7.58 10.81
CA ASP A 148 10.51 -6.50 10.21
C ASP A 148 9.00 -6.79 10.33
N TYR A 149 8.60 -8.07 10.28
CA TYR A 149 7.20 -8.46 10.51
C TYR A 149 6.83 -8.41 12.00
N GLU A 150 7.77 -8.74 12.89
CA GLU A 150 7.55 -8.73 14.34
C GLU A 150 7.36 -7.32 14.90
N LYS A 151 7.88 -6.31 14.22
CA LYS A 151 7.64 -4.90 14.57
C LYS A 151 6.21 -4.47 14.33
N GLY A 152 5.45 -5.26 13.54
CA GLY A 152 4.14 -4.87 13.09
C GLY A 152 4.19 -3.78 12.01
N PHE A 153 3.08 -3.07 11.86
CA PHE A 153 2.90 -2.03 10.87
C PHE A 153 2.30 -0.79 11.54
N SER A 154 2.85 0.39 11.24
CA SER A 154 2.32 1.65 11.78
C SER A 154 2.29 2.74 10.71
N MET A 155 1.30 3.63 10.82
CA MET A 155 1.16 4.85 10.02
C MET A 155 0.79 6.00 10.94
N ASP A 156 1.62 7.01 10.96
CA ASP A 156 1.47 8.26 11.72
C ASP A 156 1.31 9.48 10.80
N PHE A 157 1.33 9.29 9.49
CA PHE A 157 1.22 10.31 8.42
C PHE A 157 2.32 11.39 8.43
N GLU A 158 3.29 11.33 9.33
CA GLU A 158 4.32 12.38 9.52
C GLU A 158 5.21 12.57 8.29
N LYS A 159 5.42 11.53 7.51
CA LYS A 159 6.21 11.56 6.26
C LYS A 159 5.41 11.98 5.03
N ASP A 160 4.09 11.99 5.14
CA ASP A 160 3.22 12.33 4.04
C ASP A 160 3.11 13.85 3.88
N ASN A 161 2.91 14.34 2.66
CA ASN A 161 2.77 15.77 2.40
C ASN A 161 1.31 16.19 2.25
N THR A 162 0.73 15.88 1.11
CA THR A 162 -0.66 16.26 0.78
C THR A 162 -1.59 15.07 0.64
N ILE A 163 -1.01 13.90 0.36
CA ILE A 163 -1.72 12.65 0.14
C ILE A 163 -1.21 11.65 1.17
N PRO A 164 -2.11 10.95 1.89
CA PRO A 164 -1.71 9.82 2.72
C PRO A 164 -1.23 8.67 1.81
N ALA A 165 0.07 8.56 1.62
CA ALA A 165 0.69 7.87 0.50
C ALA A 165 0.57 6.34 0.57
N PHE A 166 0.24 5.78 1.74
CA PHE A 166 -0.05 4.35 1.88
C PHE A 166 -1.52 3.99 1.57
N TRP A 167 -2.34 4.99 1.22
CA TRP A 167 -3.75 4.82 0.97
C TRP A 167 -4.10 5.04 -0.49
N VAL A 168 -5.07 4.29 -0.96
CA VAL A 168 -5.56 4.34 -2.32
C VAL A 168 -7.08 4.42 -2.33
N ARG A 169 -7.61 4.91 -3.41
CA ARG A 169 -9.02 4.88 -3.72
C ARG A 169 -9.54 3.45 -3.68
N SER A 170 -10.58 3.20 -2.91
CA SER A 170 -11.26 1.90 -2.95
C SER A 170 -11.89 1.65 -4.31
N TRP A 171 -12.07 0.40 -4.63
CA TRP A 171 -12.71 0.00 -5.89
C TRP A 171 -14.11 0.59 -6.01
N GLY A 172 -14.43 1.12 -7.18
CA GLY A 172 -15.70 1.80 -7.45
C GLY A 172 -15.73 3.30 -7.14
N GLN A 173 -14.77 3.83 -6.40
CA GLN A 173 -14.68 5.26 -6.11
C GLN A 173 -14.11 6.03 -7.31
N LYS A 174 -14.74 7.16 -7.67
CA LYS A 174 -14.32 8.01 -8.81
C LYS A 174 -13.19 8.98 -8.45
N LYS A 175 -13.11 9.38 -7.19
CA LYS A 175 -12.12 10.34 -6.68
C LYS A 175 -11.45 9.79 -5.44
N PHE A 176 -10.22 10.19 -5.22
CA PHE A 176 -9.54 10.01 -3.95
C PHE A 176 -10.05 11.07 -2.98
N ALA A 177 -10.54 10.62 -1.85
CA ALA A 177 -11.25 11.46 -0.91
C ALA A 177 -10.45 11.78 0.37
N ALA A 178 -9.19 11.34 0.44
CA ALA A 178 -8.34 11.57 1.60
C ALA A 178 -7.25 12.59 1.34
N THR A 179 -6.91 13.36 2.38
CA THR A 179 -5.82 14.33 2.38
C THR A 179 -5.04 14.22 3.69
N VAL A 180 -3.81 14.72 3.70
CA VAL A 180 -3.06 14.93 4.93
C VAL A 180 -3.49 16.24 5.56
N GLU A 181 -3.90 16.18 6.83
CA GLU A 181 -4.33 17.33 7.63
C GLU A 181 -3.23 17.70 8.62
N LYS A 182 -3.00 19.00 8.83
CA LYS A 182 -1.96 19.54 9.72
C LYS A 182 -2.49 20.35 10.88
N SER A 183 -3.79 20.56 10.93
CA SER A 183 -4.44 21.38 11.96
C SER A 183 -5.13 20.56 13.05
N ASP A 184 -5.24 19.26 12.85
CA ASP A 184 -6.05 18.39 13.70
C ASP A 184 -5.49 16.96 13.72
N PHE A 185 -4.79 16.60 14.78
CA PHE A 185 -4.08 15.33 14.97
C PHE A 185 -4.09 14.96 16.45
N ILE A 186 -3.78 13.70 16.77
CA ILE A 186 -3.68 13.23 18.15
C ILE A 186 -2.20 13.10 18.58
N ASN A 187 -1.35 12.67 17.68
CA ASN A 187 0.09 12.55 17.89
C ASN A 187 0.84 13.18 16.70
N GLY A 188 2.06 13.68 16.95
CA GLY A 188 2.87 14.30 15.90
C GLY A 188 2.32 15.62 15.41
N ASP A 189 2.33 15.84 14.10
CA ASP A 189 1.95 17.08 13.43
C ASP A 189 0.91 16.86 12.31
N LYS A 190 0.47 15.63 12.07
CA LYS A 190 -0.39 15.29 10.94
C LYS A 190 -1.34 14.14 11.23
N SER A 191 -2.44 14.16 10.51
CA SER A 191 -3.41 13.07 10.45
C SER A 191 -3.92 12.86 9.03
N MET A 192 -4.67 11.80 8.79
CA MET A 192 -5.41 11.61 7.54
C MET A 192 -6.83 12.09 7.69
N LYS A 193 -7.28 12.96 6.79
CA LYS A 193 -8.67 13.42 6.71
C LYS A 193 -9.35 12.77 5.51
N LEU A 194 -10.46 12.09 5.74
CA LEU A 194 -11.35 11.53 4.72
C LEU A 194 -12.58 12.41 4.57
N VAL A 195 -12.88 12.83 3.34
CA VAL A 195 -14.02 13.70 3.04
C VAL A 195 -15.10 12.96 2.27
N SER A 196 -16.33 12.99 2.75
CA SER A 196 -17.51 12.43 2.10
C SER A 196 -18.52 13.53 1.75
N ASP A 197 -19.20 13.38 0.64
CA ASP A 197 -20.32 14.27 0.30
C ASP A 197 -21.61 13.95 1.09
N GLY A 198 -21.57 12.88 1.89
CA GLY A 198 -22.70 12.43 2.71
C GLY A 198 -23.81 11.71 1.94
N ALA A 199 -23.90 11.90 0.64
CA ALA A 199 -24.94 11.28 -0.19
C ALA A 199 -24.62 9.82 -0.51
N VAL A 200 -23.35 9.55 -0.85
CA VAL A 200 -22.85 8.21 -1.19
C VAL A 200 -21.75 7.84 -0.20
N GLU A 201 -21.70 6.56 0.15
CA GLU A 201 -20.63 6.05 1.00
C GLU A 201 -19.28 6.27 0.34
N THR A 202 -18.41 6.97 1.04
CA THR A 202 -17.02 7.19 0.62
C THR A 202 -16.15 6.14 1.27
N SER A 203 -15.18 5.62 0.52
CA SER A 203 -14.25 4.62 1.03
C SER A 203 -12.83 4.83 0.56
N ILE A 204 -11.91 4.38 1.38
CA ILE A 204 -10.47 4.37 1.14
C ILE A 204 -9.89 3.03 1.58
N SER A 205 -8.87 2.56 0.89
CA SER A 205 -8.18 1.32 1.23
C SER A 205 -6.68 1.55 1.35
N SER A 206 -6.03 0.84 2.26
CA SER A 206 -4.57 0.81 2.30
C SER A 206 -4.00 -0.06 1.18
N TYR A 207 -2.71 0.11 0.89
CA TYR A 207 -1.93 -0.95 0.26
C TYR A 207 -1.87 -2.18 1.17
N VAL A 208 -1.33 -3.26 0.63
CA VAL A 208 -1.15 -4.49 1.38
C VAL A 208 0.13 -4.43 2.22
N PHE A 209 0.15 -5.14 3.32
CA PHE A 209 1.32 -5.33 4.17
C PHE A 209 1.40 -6.79 4.65
N PRO A 210 2.62 -7.30 4.92
CA PRO A 210 2.83 -8.71 5.28
C PRO A 210 2.32 -9.04 6.69
N MET A 211 1.86 -10.29 6.86
CA MET A 211 1.36 -10.84 8.11
C MET A 211 2.02 -12.18 8.40
N ILE A 212 2.10 -12.57 9.66
CA ILE A 212 2.58 -13.89 10.08
C ILE A 212 1.38 -14.81 10.28
N PRO A 213 1.28 -15.94 9.55
CA PRO A 213 0.20 -16.90 9.75
C PRO A 213 0.14 -17.43 11.20
N LYS A 214 -1.06 -17.62 11.72
CA LYS A 214 -1.36 -18.07 13.10
C LYS A 214 -0.98 -17.09 14.21
N ALA A 215 -0.36 -15.98 13.89
CA ALA A 215 -0.03 -14.98 14.89
C ALA A 215 -1.28 -14.20 15.34
N LYS A 216 -1.29 -13.80 16.59
CA LYS A 216 -2.32 -12.93 17.16
C LYS A 216 -1.88 -11.48 17.02
N TYR A 217 -2.77 -10.63 16.55
CA TYR A 217 -2.53 -9.21 16.34
C TYR A 217 -3.55 -8.35 17.07
N LYS A 218 -3.11 -7.16 17.44
CA LYS A 218 -3.94 -6.04 17.85
C LYS A 218 -3.84 -4.97 16.75
N VAL A 219 -4.97 -4.53 16.24
CA VAL A 219 -5.06 -3.34 15.38
C VAL A 219 -5.65 -2.20 16.19
N SER A 220 -5.07 -1.02 16.13
CA SER A 220 -5.60 0.18 16.76
C SER A 220 -5.43 1.40 15.86
N PHE A 221 -6.29 2.38 16.05
CA PHE A 221 -6.24 3.69 15.41
C PHE A 221 -7.07 4.69 16.20
N TRP A 222 -6.74 5.96 16.07
CA TRP A 222 -7.57 7.04 16.56
C TRP A 222 -8.44 7.57 15.43
N ALA A 223 -9.68 7.93 15.75
CA ALA A 223 -10.58 8.59 14.81
C ALA A 223 -11.51 9.57 15.50
N LYS A 224 -11.92 10.62 14.74
CA LYS A 224 -12.99 11.54 15.10
C LYS A 224 -13.76 11.95 13.85
N GLY A 225 -14.99 12.45 14.01
CA GLY A 225 -15.84 12.93 12.93
C GLY A 225 -16.20 14.41 13.10
N SER A 226 -16.51 15.10 12.01
CA SER A 226 -17.12 16.45 12.07
C SER A 226 -18.53 16.42 12.67
N ALA A 227 -19.16 15.25 12.67
CA ALA A 227 -20.46 14.95 13.28
C ALA A 227 -20.46 13.53 13.81
N ASN A 228 -21.40 13.24 14.70
CA ASN A 228 -21.62 11.87 15.16
C ASN A 228 -22.06 10.99 14.01
N GLY A 229 -21.46 9.80 13.89
CA GLY A 229 -21.80 8.88 12.80
C GLY A 229 -20.99 7.60 12.80
N GLY A 230 -21.23 6.76 11.81
CA GLY A 230 -20.58 5.46 11.65
C GLY A 230 -19.41 5.51 10.66
N VAL A 231 -18.34 4.88 11.05
CA VAL A 231 -17.23 4.48 10.17
C VAL A 231 -17.16 2.97 10.19
N LEU A 232 -17.34 2.34 9.06
CA LEU A 232 -17.12 0.91 8.94
C LEU A 232 -15.63 0.65 8.73
N PHE A 233 -15.02 0.01 9.69
CA PHE A 233 -13.65 -0.52 9.61
C PHE A 233 -13.66 -1.94 9.08
N VAL A 234 -12.83 -2.21 8.08
CA VAL A 234 -12.65 -3.54 7.50
C VAL A 234 -11.16 -3.86 7.44
N PHE A 235 -10.78 -4.95 8.09
CA PHE A 235 -9.46 -5.54 7.99
C PHE A 235 -9.58 -6.87 7.24
N SER A 236 -8.87 -6.97 6.12
CA SER A 236 -9.02 -8.11 5.21
C SER A 236 -7.70 -8.84 5.01
N ALA A 237 -7.73 -10.16 5.07
CA ALA A 237 -6.65 -10.96 4.53
C ALA A 237 -6.64 -10.82 3.00
N TYR A 238 -5.50 -10.41 2.49
CA TYR A 238 -5.33 -10.23 1.06
C TYR A 238 -4.80 -11.50 0.41
N ASN A 239 -5.60 -12.08 -0.47
CA ASN A 239 -5.18 -13.19 -1.29
C ASN A 239 -4.63 -12.63 -2.60
N ASN A 240 -3.31 -12.64 -2.78
CA ASN A 240 -2.73 -12.22 -4.05
C ASN A 240 -3.07 -13.25 -5.12
N ARG A 241 -3.77 -12.81 -6.17
CA ARG A 241 -4.27 -13.68 -7.21
C ARG A 241 -3.50 -13.57 -8.50
N LEU A 242 -3.12 -14.73 -8.95
CA LEU A 242 -2.75 -14.98 -10.33
C LEU A 242 -3.94 -14.89 -11.30
N SER A 243 -5.17 -14.84 -10.85
CA SER A 243 -6.38 -15.03 -11.67
C SER A 243 -7.51 -14.03 -11.44
N GLY A 244 -7.21 -12.77 -11.23
CA GLY A 244 -8.20 -11.67 -11.37
C GLY A 244 -9.44 -11.63 -10.44
N ASN A 245 -9.74 -12.67 -9.66
CA ASN A 245 -10.86 -12.69 -8.73
C ASN A 245 -10.42 -12.36 -7.30
N HIS A 246 -10.59 -11.15 -6.86
CA HIS A 246 -10.25 -10.66 -5.52
C HIS A 246 -11.46 -10.82 -4.58
N ALA A 247 -11.45 -11.82 -3.72
CA ALA A 247 -12.35 -11.83 -2.58
C ALA A 247 -11.50 -11.66 -1.32
N PRO A 248 -11.42 -10.47 -0.75
CA PRO A 248 -10.79 -10.30 0.55
C PRO A 248 -11.60 -11.09 1.58
N ASN A 249 -10.93 -11.96 2.35
CA ASN A 249 -11.55 -12.55 3.52
C ASN A 249 -11.51 -11.50 4.63
N ASN A 250 -12.66 -10.90 4.95
CA ASN A 250 -12.75 -9.95 6.05
C ASN A 250 -12.45 -10.67 7.37
N LEU A 251 -11.34 -10.35 7.99
CA LEU A 251 -10.94 -10.85 9.30
C LEU A 251 -11.63 -10.07 10.43
N ILE A 252 -11.79 -8.76 10.20
CA ILE A 252 -12.52 -7.86 11.07
C ILE A 252 -13.46 -7.03 10.20
N ARG A 253 -14.71 -6.88 10.65
CA ARG A 253 -15.67 -5.92 10.13
C ARG A 253 -16.39 -5.32 11.31
N LYS A 254 -16.17 -4.04 11.58
CA LYS A 254 -16.69 -3.34 12.75
C LYS A 254 -17.20 -1.96 12.40
N ASP A 255 -18.37 -1.65 12.91
CA ASP A 255 -18.88 -0.28 12.90
C ASP A 255 -18.27 0.47 14.09
N CYS A 256 -17.56 1.56 13.80
CA CYS A 256 -16.94 2.45 14.76
C CYS A 256 -17.76 3.74 14.83
N SER A 257 -18.36 4.04 15.98
CA SER A 257 -19.05 5.29 16.20
C SER A 257 -18.04 6.40 16.48
N VAL A 258 -17.90 7.33 15.54
CA VAL A 258 -17.09 8.54 15.71
C VAL A 258 -17.91 9.72 16.21
N GLU A 259 -17.26 10.57 16.96
CA GLU A 259 -17.79 11.80 17.54
C GLU A 259 -16.83 12.97 17.23
N LYS A 260 -17.11 14.17 17.69
CA LYS A 260 -16.25 15.34 17.49
C LYS A 260 -14.91 15.24 18.23
N GLU A 261 -14.86 14.43 19.27
CA GLU A 261 -13.65 14.19 20.04
C GLU A 261 -12.90 12.97 19.50
N TRP A 262 -11.58 12.99 19.62
CA TRP A 262 -10.73 11.85 19.28
C TRP A 262 -11.02 10.66 20.18
N LYS A 263 -11.17 9.48 19.57
CA LYS A 263 -11.42 8.22 20.25
C LYS A 263 -10.54 7.12 19.67
N GLU A 264 -9.96 6.31 20.55
CA GLU A 264 -9.22 5.13 20.16
C GLU A 264 -10.17 3.97 19.87
N PHE A 265 -9.92 3.28 18.77
CA PHE A 265 -10.53 2.01 18.41
C PHE A 265 -9.47 0.92 18.39
N SER A 266 -9.80 -0.25 18.95
CA SER A 266 -8.84 -1.34 19.04
C SER A 266 -9.54 -2.70 18.94
N PHE A 267 -8.93 -3.62 18.17
CA PHE A 267 -9.47 -4.95 17.92
C PHE A 267 -8.36 -5.97 17.92
N GLU A 268 -8.61 -7.15 18.51
CA GLU A 268 -7.70 -8.28 18.43
C GLU A 268 -8.23 -9.34 17.46
N PHE A 269 -7.33 -10.02 16.78
CA PHE A 269 -7.64 -11.12 15.88
C PHE A 269 -6.44 -12.06 15.72
N THR A 270 -6.71 -13.27 15.25
CA THR A 270 -5.64 -14.20 14.84
C THR A 270 -5.63 -14.28 13.31
N TYR A 271 -4.46 -14.04 12.71
CA TYR A 271 -4.32 -14.21 11.27
C TYR A 271 -4.45 -15.69 10.91
N PRO A 272 -5.31 -16.08 9.95
CA PRO A 272 -5.56 -17.49 9.66
C PRO A 272 -4.33 -18.23 9.18
N ALA A 273 -4.22 -19.50 9.55
CA ALA A 273 -3.15 -20.39 9.12
C ALA A 273 -3.20 -20.66 7.61
N ASP A 274 -4.43 -20.92 7.17
CA ASP A 274 -4.75 -21.32 5.82
C ASP A 274 -5.81 -20.37 5.28
N LEU A 275 -5.47 -19.62 4.25
CA LEU A 275 -6.48 -18.95 3.44
C LEU A 275 -7.06 -20.00 2.50
N VAL A 276 -7.78 -20.94 3.11
CA VAL A 276 -8.11 -22.31 2.68
C VAL A 276 -8.70 -22.44 1.28
N LYS A 277 -9.25 -21.40 0.71
CA LYS A 277 -9.80 -21.49 -0.65
C LYS A 277 -8.75 -21.54 -1.77
N TYR A 278 -7.49 -21.15 -1.49
CA TYR A 278 -6.44 -21.07 -2.52
C TYR A 278 -5.04 -21.30 -1.94
N PRO A 279 -4.70 -22.51 -1.51
CA PRO A 279 -3.46 -22.78 -0.76
C PRO A 279 -2.17 -22.49 -1.54
N ALA A 280 -2.17 -22.60 -2.85
CA ALA A 280 -0.98 -22.39 -3.68
C ALA A 280 -0.67 -20.90 -3.96
N ALA A 281 -1.62 -20.00 -3.70
CA ALA A 281 -1.50 -18.57 -3.99
C ALA A 281 -1.70 -17.67 -2.76
N ALA A 282 -1.85 -18.25 -1.58
CA ALA A 282 -2.08 -17.52 -0.35
C ALA A 282 -0.77 -16.90 0.14
N ILE A 283 -0.61 -15.63 -0.13
CA ILE A 283 0.47 -14.83 0.46
C ILE A 283 -0.10 -14.22 1.75
N PRO A 284 0.58 -14.38 2.89
CA PRO A 284 0.11 -13.82 4.15
C PRO A 284 0.27 -12.30 4.17
N MET A 285 -0.67 -11.62 3.57
CA MET A 285 -0.77 -10.16 3.50
C MET A 285 -2.15 -9.70 3.93
N ALA A 286 -2.24 -8.47 4.39
CA ALA A 286 -3.50 -7.85 4.76
C ALA A 286 -3.60 -6.43 4.21
N ASN A 287 -4.81 -5.92 4.12
CA ASN A 287 -5.12 -4.53 3.88
C ASN A 287 -6.28 -4.05 4.75
N ILE A 288 -6.45 -2.75 4.81
CA ILE A 288 -7.48 -2.08 5.58
C ILE A 288 -8.36 -1.28 4.63
N ALA A 289 -9.62 -1.15 4.99
CA ALA A 289 -10.51 -0.19 4.35
C ALA A 289 -11.39 0.51 5.38
N PHE A 290 -11.66 1.79 5.13
CA PHE A 290 -12.64 2.59 5.84
C PHE A 290 -13.75 2.99 4.89
N PHE A 291 -14.99 2.94 5.39
CA PHE A 291 -16.19 3.35 4.66
C PHE A 291 -16.99 4.26 5.56
N THR A 292 -17.45 5.40 5.06
CA THR A 292 -18.23 6.35 5.85
C THR A 292 -19.16 7.22 4.99
N LYS A 293 -20.21 7.72 5.64
CA LYS A 293 -21.05 8.83 5.16
C LYS A 293 -20.91 10.08 6.04
N VAL A 294 -20.09 10.01 7.09
CA VAL A 294 -19.77 11.19 7.89
C VAL A 294 -19.03 12.18 7.00
N PRO A 295 -19.43 13.47 6.96
CA PRO A 295 -18.87 14.44 6.01
C PRO A 295 -17.37 14.56 6.06
N GLU A 296 -16.79 14.56 7.26
CA GLU A 296 -15.35 14.57 7.46
C GLU A 296 -14.99 13.62 8.61
N VAL A 297 -14.00 12.79 8.40
CA VAL A 297 -13.43 11.89 9.42
C VAL A 297 -11.94 12.01 9.40
N TRP A 298 -11.35 12.20 10.58
CA TRP A 298 -9.90 12.18 10.77
C TRP A 298 -9.47 10.84 11.35
N PHE A 299 -8.33 10.36 10.91
CA PHE A 299 -7.68 9.15 11.38
C PHE A 299 -6.23 9.44 11.71
N ASP A 300 -5.74 8.86 12.80
CA ASP A 300 -4.36 9.02 13.22
C ASP A 300 -3.83 7.79 13.95
N ASP A 301 -2.50 7.72 14.06
CA ASP A 301 -1.74 6.74 14.86
C ASP A 301 -2.20 5.30 14.64
N PHE A 302 -2.29 4.92 13.36
CA PHE A 302 -2.72 3.57 12.97
C PHE A 302 -1.62 2.55 13.24
N LYS A 303 -1.94 1.45 13.94
CA LYS A 303 -0.99 0.39 14.32
C LYS A 303 -1.59 -0.99 14.11
N VAL A 304 -0.76 -1.91 13.67
CA VAL A 304 -1.01 -3.37 13.68
C VAL A 304 0.16 -4.02 14.38
N GLU A 305 -0.05 -4.52 15.57
CA GLU A 305 1.00 -5.00 16.46
C GLU A 305 0.81 -6.49 16.75
N LEU A 306 1.93 -7.21 16.83
CA LEU A 306 1.94 -8.61 17.24
C LEU A 306 1.66 -8.68 18.75
N VAL A 307 0.65 -9.45 19.14
CA VAL A 307 0.37 -9.74 20.55
C VAL A 307 1.30 -10.85 21.00
N LYS A 308 2.18 -10.52 21.94
CA LYS A 308 3.14 -11.45 22.54
C LYS A 308 2.50 -12.31 23.62
#